data_93308ff336793492baa992f72c52a7cb
#
_entry.id   93308ff336793492baa992f72c52a7cb
#
_cell.length_a   1.000
_cell.length_b   1.000
_cell.length_c   1.000
_cell.angle_alpha   90.00
_cell.angle_beta   90.00
_cell.angle_gamma   90.00
#
_symmetry.space_group_name_H-M   'P 1'
#
loop_
_entity.id
_entity.type
_entity.pdbx_description
1 polymer ?
#
loop_
_entity_poly.entity_id
_entity_poly.type
_entity_poly.pdbx_seq_one_letter_code
_entity_poly.pdbx_strand_id
1 'polypeptide(L)'
;MQDAIVSGGSEAGIIKSGIGGFNAVQALSKRNDDPKTASRPFDLDRDGFVLGEGGGCVILEELDHAISRGAKIYAEVVGIGLSSDAYHMTAPHPDGEGAISVMNNCIRDSGLTYKDVDVVNMHGTSTPLGDKAEAKALGAVFKDHLYSMNINSTKSMTGPVSYTHLRCRRWTLCR
;
A
#
# COMPACT_ATOMS: atom_id res chain seq x y z
N MET A 1 0.02 -10.42 27.98
CA MET A 1 0.08 -9.32 26.98
C MET A 1 1.55 -9.22 26.57
N GLN A 2 1.87 -8.94 25.33
CA GLN A 2 3.27 -8.83 24.90
C GLN A 2 3.59 -7.34 24.72
N ASP A 3 4.73 -6.90 25.28
CA ASP A 3 5.10 -5.49 25.24
C ASP A 3 5.86 -5.13 23.96
N ALA A 4 6.47 -6.11 23.28
CA ALA A 4 7.17 -5.93 22.02
C ALA A 4 7.01 -7.12 21.08
N ILE A 5 6.86 -6.84 19.78
CA ILE A 5 6.71 -7.84 18.71
C ILE A 5 7.59 -7.44 17.51
N VAL A 6 8.31 -8.42 16.95
CA VAL A 6 8.93 -8.25 15.62
C VAL A 6 7.90 -8.58 14.55
N SER A 7 7.59 -7.62 13.70
CA SER A 7 6.64 -7.76 12.59
C SER A 7 7.36 -7.45 11.28
N GLY A 8 7.11 -8.26 10.25
CA GLY A 8 7.75 -8.04 8.96
C GLY A 8 7.24 -8.97 7.88
N GLY A 9 7.88 -8.88 6.74
CA GLY A 9 7.61 -9.73 5.60
C GLY A 9 8.81 -9.85 4.68
N SER A 10 8.86 -10.91 3.91
CA SER A 10 9.88 -11.13 2.89
C SER A 10 9.25 -11.80 1.67
N GLU A 11 9.78 -11.53 0.51
CA GLU A 11 9.37 -12.12 -0.74
C GLU A 11 10.56 -12.30 -1.68
N ALA A 12 10.63 -13.45 -2.34
CA ALA A 12 11.58 -13.79 -3.39
C ALA A 12 10.81 -14.48 -4.53
N GLY A 13 9.95 -13.71 -5.20
CA GLY A 13 8.98 -14.20 -6.21
C GLY A 13 9.50 -14.17 -7.65
N ILE A 14 10.74 -13.71 -7.92
CA ILE A 14 11.31 -13.65 -9.27
C ILE A 14 11.82 -15.04 -9.69
N ILE A 15 10.90 -15.97 -9.73
CA ILE A 15 11.12 -17.34 -10.20
C ILE A 15 10.21 -17.64 -11.40
N LYS A 16 10.50 -18.70 -12.16
CA LYS A 16 9.74 -19.04 -13.38
C LYS A 16 8.24 -19.18 -13.13
N SER A 17 7.83 -19.81 -12.04
CA SER A 17 6.42 -19.97 -11.68
C SER A 17 5.77 -18.64 -11.26
N GLY A 18 6.48 -17.80 -10.51
CA GLY A 18 5.99 -16.48 -10.10
C GLY A 18 5.76 -15.56 -11.31
N ILE A 19 6.78 -15.41 -12.15
CA ILE A 19 6.68 -14.62 -13.39
C ILE A 19 5.60 -15.20 -14.31
N GLY A 20 5.57 -16.53 -14.50
CA GLY A 20 4.59 -17.20 -15.35
C GLY A 20 3.15 -16.97 -14.86
N GLY A 21 2.90 -17.06 -13.55
CA GLY A 21 1.59 -16.80 -12.96
C GLY A 21 1.12 -15.37 -13.17
N PHE A 22 1.95 -14.38 -12.86
CA PHE A 22 1.59 -12.97 -13.06
C PHE A 22 1.50 -12.57 -14.54
N ASN A 23 2.27 -13.21 -15.41
CA ASN A 23 2.12 -13.03 -16.86
C ASN A 23 0.80 -13.60 -17.38
N ALA A 24 0.37 -14.75 -16.85
CA ALA A 24 -0.90 -15.38 -17.23
C ALA A 24 -2.12 -14.50 -16.89
N VAL A 25 -2.09 -13.76 -15.79
CA VAL A 25 -3.13 -12.77 -15.43
C VAL A 25 -2.91 -11.41 -16.09
N GLN A 26 -1.92 -11.28 -16.96
CA GLN A 26 -1.60 -10.04 -17.70
C GLN A 26 -1.37 -8.80 -16.80
N ALA A 27 -0.78 -9.02 -15.64
CA ALA A 27 -0.57 -7.97 -14.65
C ALA A 27 0.82 -7.31 -14.73
N LEU A 28 1.79 -7.97 -15.41
CA LEU A 28 3.17 -7.47 -15.55
C LEU A 28 3.28 -6.46 -16.70
N SER A 29 4.13 -5.46 -16.49
CA SER A 29 4.57 -4.57 -17.58
C SER A 29 5.29 -5.37 -18.66
N LYS A 30 5.07 -4.99 -19.92
CA LYS A 30 5.71 -5.56 -21.09
C LYS A 30 6.80 -4.65 -21.66
N ARG A 31 7.16 -3.59 -20.99
CA ARG A 31 8.16 -2.59 -21.44
C ARG A 31 9.59 -3.12 -21.25
N ASN A 32 9.96 -4.12 -22.05
CA ASN A 32 11.28 -4.73 -22.01
C ASN A 32 12.33 -3.96 -22.82
N ASP A 33 11.92 -3.09 -23.71
CA ASP A 33 12.75 -2.17 -24.50
C ASP A 33 13.30 -1.01 -23.67
N ASP A 34 12.57 -0.60 -22.61
CA ASP A 34 13.01 0.43 -21.66
C ASP A 34 12.62 0.04 -20.23
N PRO A 35 13.29 -0.96 -19.62
CA PRO A 35 12.92 -1.49 -18.31
C PRO A 35 13.07 -0.49 -17.18
N LYS A 36 13.91 0.53 -17.32
CA LYS A 36 14.11 1.57 -16.30
C LYS A 36 12.89 2.47 -16.12
N THR A 37 12.02 2.54 -17.11
CA THR A 37 10.79 3.32 -17.07
C THR A 37 9.53 2.46 -17.01
N ALA A 38 9.65 1.15 -16.79
CA ALA A 38 8.52 0.22 -16.77
C ALA A 38 7.61 0.44 -15.55
N SER A 39 8.18 0.64 -14.37
CA SER A 39 7.41 0.99 -13.16
C SER A 39 7.08 2.47 -13.16
N ARG A 40 5.82 2.83 -13.43
CA ARG A 40 5.33 4.21 -13.55
C ARG A 40 3.93 4.38 -12.99
N PRO A 41 3.75 4.24 -11.65
CA PRO A 41 2.43 4.38 -11.03
C PRO A 41 1.75 5.70 -11.42
N PHE A 42 0.45 5.63 -11.71
CA PHE A 42 -0.42 6.75 -12.10
C PHE A 42 -0.10 7.41 -13.45
N ASP A 43 0.95 7.00 -14.14
CA ASP A 43 1.28 7.49 -15.48
C ASP A 43 0.22 7.05 -16.52
N LEU A 44 0.05 7.85 -17.57
CA LEU A 44 -0.91 7.57 -18.64
C LEU A 44 -0.57 6.28 -19.38
N ASP A 45 0.73 6.07 -19.63
CA ASP A 45 1.26 4.96 -20.45
C ASP A 45 1.69 3.75 -19.58
N ARG A 46 1.23 3.67 -18.34
CA ARG A 46 1.50 2.50 -17.48
C ARG A 46 0.78 1.27 -18.03
N ASP A 47 1.45 0.15 -18.01
CA ASP A 47 0.98 -1.11 -18.63
C ASP A 47 0.99 -2.32 -17.69
N GLY A 48 1.34 -2.14 -16.43
CA GLY A 48 1.42 -3.20 -15.44
C GLY A 48 2.51 -2.95 -14.41
N PHE A 49 2.71 -3.89 -13.51
CA PHE A 49 3.72 -3.76 -12.47
C PHE A 49 5.04 -4.46 -12.83
N VAL A 50 6.10 -4.09 -12.15
CA VAL A 50 7.41 -4.74 -12.20
C VAL A 50 7.62 -5.50 -10.89
N LEU A 51 7.82 -6.82 -10.98
CA LEU A 51 7.97 -7.68 -9.82
C LEU A 51 9.23 -7.30 -9.03
N GLY A 52 9.07 -7.10 -7.73
CA GLY A 52 10.17 -6.82 -6.80
C GLY A 52 10.39 -7.98 -5.82
N GLU A 53 11.56 -8.02 -5.25
CA GLU A 53 11.96 -8.91 -4.15
C GLU A 53 12.50 -8.10 -2.99
N GLY A 54 12.37 -8.60 -1.79
CA GLY A 54 12.96 -7.96 -0.63
C GLY A 54 12.44 -8.52 0.68
N GLY A 55 12.98 -8.00 1.76
CA GLY A 55 12.55 -8.30 3.11
C GLY A 55 12.72 -7.10 4.01
N GLY A 56 11.87 -7.00 5.02
CA GLY A 56 11.95 -5.96 6.02
C GLY A 56 11.22 -6.36 7.29
N CYS A 57 11.67 -5.82 8.40
CA CYS A 57 10.99 -6.00 9.67
C CYS A 57 11.01 -4.70 10.47
N VAL A 58 10.03 -4.57 11.33
CA VAL A 58 9.91 -3.49 12.32
C VAL A 58 9.67 -4.09 13.70
N ILE A 59 10.06 -3.38 14.74
CA ILE A 59 9.70 -3.71 16.11
C ILE A 59 8.51 -2.82 16.45
N LEU A 60 7.38 -3.46 16.74
CA LEU A 60 6.21 -2.80 17.32
C LEU A 60 6.29 -2.98 18.84
N GLU A 61 6.21 -1.89 19.57
CA GLU A 61 6.39 -1.87 21.01
C GLU A 61 5.31 -1.00 21.64
N GLU A 62 4.84 -1.40 22.80
CA GLU A 62 3.90 -0.61 23.58
C GLU A 62 4.56 0.72 23.96
N LEU A 63 3.81 1.83 23.87
CA LEU A 63 4.37 3.17 23.94
C LEU A 63 5.03 3.47 25.31
N ASP A 64 4.35 3.17 26.41
CA ASP A 64 4.87 3.45 27.76
C ASP A 64 6.10 2.57 28.07
N HIS A 65 6.11 1.32 27.57
CA HIS A 65 7.27 0.45 27.66
C HIS A 65 8.47 1.04 26.90
N ALA A 66 8.27 1.52 25.66
CA ALA A 66 9.31 2.14 24.86
C ALA A 66 9.87 3.41 25.52
N ILE A 67 8.99 4.26 26.08
CA ILE A 67 9.37 5.48 26.79
C ILE A 67 10.18 5.14 28.06
N SER A 68 9.72 4.17 28.86
CA SER A 68 10.35 3.82 30.14
C SER A 68 11.79 3.32 30.00
N ARG A 69 12.12 2.66 28.88
CA ARG A 69 13.49 2.20 28.59
C ARG A 69 14.32 3.18 27.75
N GLY A 70 13.79 4.37 27.43
CA GLY A 70 14.48 5.38 26.62
C GLY A 70 14.70 4.96 25.18
N ALA A 71 13.76 4.20 24.58
CA ALA A 71 13.86 3.77 23.19
C ALA A 71 13.81 4.95 22.22
N LYS A 72 14.51 4.83 21.09
CA LYS A 72 14.29 5.74 19.96
C LYS A 72 12.99 5.36 19.27
N ILE A 73 11.97 6.20 19.43
CA ILE A 73 10.68 6.05 18.78
C ILE A 73 10.74 6.75 17.42
N TYR A 74 10.40 6.05 16.35
CA TYR A 74 10.39 6.60 14.99
C TYR A 74 9.02 7.15 14.61
N ALA A 75 7.96 6.50 15.04
CA ALA A 75 6.57 6.88 14.82
C ALA A 75 5.67 6.11 15.80
N GLU A 76 4.47 6.61 16.00
CA GLU A 76 3.41 5.93 16.74
C GLU A 76 2.35 5.44 15.77
N VAL A 77 1.94 4.17 15.87
CA VAL A 77 0.82 3.62 15.12
C VAL A 77 -0.47 3.95 15.87
N VAL A 78 -1.23 4.91 15.38
CA VAL A 78 -2.42 5.43 16.05
C VAL A 78 -3.74 4.85 15.53
N GLY A 79 -3.72 4.19 14.37
CA GLY A 79 -4.93 3.59 13.82
C GLY A 79 -4.65 2.53 12.75
N ILE A 80 -5.55 1.57 12.62
CA ILE A 80 -5.50 0.50 11.63
C ILE A 80 -6.87 0.36 10.96
N GLY A 81 -6.87 0.24 9.64
CA GLY A 81 -8.06 -0.06 8.85
C GLY A 81 -7.92 -1.40 8.12
N LEU A 82 -9.00 -2.15 8.08
CA LEU A 82 -9.11 -3.39 7.30
C LEU A 82 -10.39 -3.35 6.46
N SER A 83 -10.31 -3.87 5.25
CA SER A 83 -11.46 -4.08 4.37
C SER A 83 -11.15 -5.15 3.32
N SER A 84 -12.18 -5.60 2.62
CA SER A 84 -12.06 -6.48 1.45
C SER A 84 -13.06 -6.03 0.41
N ASP A 85 -12.65 -6.02 -0.87
CA ASP A 85 -13.54 -5.64 -1.98
C ASP A 85 -14.64 -6.68 -2.22
N ALA A 86 -14.32 -7.99 -2.03
CA ALA A 86 -15.19 -9.13 -2.34
C ALA A 86 -15.82 -9.04 -3.76
N TYR A 87 -15.11 -8.38 -4.68
CA TYR A 87 -15.60 -8.05 -6.02
C TYR A 87 -15.11 -9.03 -7.09
N HIS A 88 -13.78 -9.20 -7.19
CA HIS A 88 -13.14 -10.06 -8.18
C HIS A 88 -11.86 -10.65 -7.63
N MET A 89 -11.40 -11.77 -8.20
CA MET A 89 -10.22 -12.49 -7.73
C MET A 89 -8.94 -11.64 -7.74
N THR A 90 -8.76 -10.79 -8.76
CA THR A 90 -7.55 -9.97 -8.94
C THR A 90 -7.82 -8.49 -9.17
N ALA A 91 -8.99 -8.12 -9.73
CA ALA A 91 -9.33 -6.73 -10.02
C ALA A 91 -9.94 -6.03 -8.79
N PRO A 92 -9.55 -4.77 -8.50
CA PRO A 92 -10.20 -3.97 -7.48
C PRO A 92 -11.61 -3.57 -7.93
N HIS A 93 -12.47 -3.25 -6.95
CA HIS A 93 -13.76 -2.63 -7.26
C HIS A 93 -13.54 -1.33 -8.06
N PRO A 94 -14.25 -1.12 -9.20
CA PRO A 94 -13.97 0.00 -10.11
C PRO A 94 -14.17 1.39 -9.49
N ASP A 95 -14.99 1.48 -8.45
CA ASP A 95 -15.22 2.72 -7.69
C ASP A 95 -14.37 2.83 -6.43
N GLY A 96 -13.49 1.84 -6.18
CA GLY A 96 -12.55 1.86 -5.06
C GLY A 96 -13.20 1.69 -3.69
N GLU A 97 -14.38 1.05 -3.59
CA GLU A 97 -15.15 0.94 -2.34
C GLU A 97 -14.34 0.33 -1.19
N GLY A 98 -13.57 -0.72 -1.45
CA GLY A 98 -12.72 -1.33 -0.44
C GLY A 98 -11.61 -0.38 0.02
N ALA A 99 -11.03 0.40 -0.89
CA ALA A 99 -10.03 1.41 -0.53
C ALA A 99 -10.64 2.56 0.28
N ILE A 100 -11.85 3.02 -0.08
CA ILE A 100 -12.60 4.02 0.69
C ILE A 100 -12.90 3.50 2.10
N SER A 101 -13.40 2.27 2.19
CA SER A 101 -13.74 1.65 3.47
C SER A 101 -12.53 1.50 4.39
N VAL A 102 -11.40 1.02 3.88
CA VAL A 102 -10.19 0.84 4.70
C VAL A 102 -9.62 2.16 5.20
N MET A 103 -9.61 3.21 4.36
CA MET A 103 -9.15 4.54 4.77
C MET A 103 -10.05 5.14 5.85
N ASN A 104 -11.37 5.10 5.66
CA ASN A 104 -12.32 5.59 6.65
C ASN A 104 -12.25 4.80 7.97
N ASN A 105 -12.06 3.48 7.91
CA ASN A 105 -11.90 2.66 9.10
C ASN A 105 -10.62 3.04 9.86
N CYS A 106 -9.52 3.27 9.16
CA CYS A 106 -8.25 3.67 9.74
C CYS A 106 -8.32 5.06 10.40
N ILE A 107 -8.94 6.04 9.72
CA ILE A 107 -9.14 7.39 10.26
C ILE A 107 -10.04 7.34 11.51
N ARG A 108 -11.12 6.57 11.47
CA ARG A 108 -12.01 6.40 12.61
C ARG A 108 -11.31 5.73 13.81
N ASP A 109 -10.52 4.70 13.56
CA ASP A 109 -9.79 3.96 14.61
C ASP A 109 -8.76 4.84 15.30
N SER A 110 -8.10 5.73 14.55
CA SER A 110 -7.12 6.69 15.09
C SER A 110 -7.73 7.81 15.93
N GLY A 111 -9.04 8.04 15.86
CA GLY A 111 -9.69 9.22 16.45
C GLY A 111 -9.37 10.55 15.75
N LEU A 112 -8.68 10.50 14.61
CA LEU A 112 -8.34 11.67 13.79
C LEU A 112 -9.43 11.95 12.74
N THR A 113 -9.21 13.03 11.98
CA THR A 113 -10.02 13.38 10.81
C THR A 113 -9.18 13.25 9.53
N TYR A 114 -9.81 13.22 8.37
CA TYR A 114 -9.10 13.19 7.10
C TYR A 114 -8.21 14.43 6.87
N LYS A 115 -8.47 15.54 7.59
CA LYS A 115 -7.68 16.78 7.53
C LYS A 115 -6.37 16.70 8.29
N ASP A 116 -6.24 15.73 9.19
CA ASP A 116 -5.04 15.52 9.99
C ASP A 116 -4.01 14.62 9.27
N VAL A 117 -4.31 14.19 8.04
CA VAL A 117 -3.45 13.33 7.23
C VAL A 117 -2.64 14.18 6.26
N ASP A 118 -1.33 14.24 6.46
CA ASP A 118 -0.42 15.02 5.61
C ASP A 118 0.19 14.21 4.46
N VAL A 119 0.32 12.89 4.64
CA VAL A 119 1.00 12.02 3.67
C VAL A 119 0.22 10.72 3.47
N VAL A 120 0.06 10.33 2.22
CA VAL A 120 -0.45 9.01 1.84
C VAL A 120 0.58 8.29 0.98
N ASN A 121 1.06 7.14 1.45
CA ASN A 121 1.83 6.21 0.65
C ASN A 121 0.89 5.18 0.03
N MET A 122 0.64 5.32 -1.25
CA MET A 122 -0.32 4.50 -1.99
C MET A 122 0.21 3.09 -2.26
N HIS A 123 -0.71 2.19 -2.59
CA HIS A 123 -0.34 0.91 -3.19
C HIS A 123 0.39 1.15 -4.51
N GLY A 124 -0.19 1.91 -5.44
CA GLY A 124 0.47 2.48 -6.61
C GLY A 124 1.37 1.49 -7.34
N THR A 125 0.79 0.44 -7.91
CA THR A 125 1.53 -0.67 -8.52
C THR A 125 1.82 -0.49 -10.00
N SER A 126 1.42 0.64 -10.60
CA SER A 126 1.52 0.86 -12.04
C SER A 126 0.53 0.01 -12.87
N THR A 127 -0.52 -0.54 -12.24
CA THR A 127 -1.56 -1.28 -12.95
C THR A 127 -2.68 -0.32 -13.39
N PRO A 128 -3.22 -0.49 -14.63
CA PRO A 128 -4.25 0.41 -15.15
C PRO A 128 -5.48 0.53 -14.27
N LEU A 129 -6.01 -0.60 -13.78
CA LEU A 129 -7.23 -0.64 -12.96
C LEU A 129 -6.94 -0.26 -11.50
N GLY A 130 -5.83 -0.76 -10.93
CA GLY A 130 -5.49 -0.54 -9.53
C GLY A 130 -5.27 0.93 -9.20
N ASP A 131 -4.40 1.58 -9.96
CA ASP A 131 -4.07 3.00 -9.74
C ASP A 131 -5.30 3.91 -9.93
N LYS A 132 -6.16 3.59 -10.94
CA LYS A 132 -7.39 4.34 -11.18
C LYS A 132 -8.38 4.24 -10.00
N ALA A 133 -8.60 3.02 -9.51
CA ALA A 133 -9.51 2.79 -8.38
C ALA A 133 -8.98 3.47 -7.10
N GLU A 134 -7.68 3.42 -6.88
CA GLU A 134 -7.03 4.03 -5.73
C GLU A 134 -7.09 5.57 -5.79
N ALA A 135 -6.86 6.18 -6.96
CA ALA A 135 -7.01 7.62 -7.17
C ALA A 135 -8.45 8.10 -6.91
N LYS A 136 -9.46 7.36 -7.38
CA LYS A 136 -10.86 7.65 -7.07
C LYS A 136 -11.16 7.60 -5.57
N ALA A 137 -10.64 6.58 -4.89
CA ALA A 137 -10.83 6.40 -3.46
C ALA A 137 -10.24 7.55 -2.65
N LEU A 138 -9.04 8.02 -3.02
CA LEU A 138 -8.43 9.20 -2.39
C LEU A 138 -9.31 10.43 -2.56
N GLY A 139 -9.79 10.71 -3.77
CA GLY A 139 -10.69 11.84 -4.02
C GLY A 139 -11.98 11.78 -3.19
N ALA A 140 -12.55 10.59 -3.03
CA ALA A 140 -13.77 10.39 -2.24
C ALA A 140 -13.56 10.62 -0.74
N VAL A 141 -12.41 10.18 -0.18
CA VAL A 141 -12.11 10.29 1.25
C VAL A 141 -11.60 11.68 1.62
N PHE A 142 -10.60 12.18 0.90
CA PHE A 142 -9.88 13.39 1.28
C PHE A 142 -10.46 14.67 0.67
N LYS A 143 -11.29 14.57 -0.37
CA LYS A 143 -11.98 15.73 -0.99
C LYS A 143 -10.98 16.84 -1.33
N ASP A 144 -11.30 18.07 -0.95
CA ASP A 144 -10.45 19.24 -1.20
C ASP A 144 -9.10 19.18 -0.44
N HIS A 145 -9.05 18.46 0.68
CA HIS A 145 -7.81 18.27 1.44
C HIS A 145 -6.74 17.51 0.64
N LEU A 146 -7.14 16.72 -0.35
CA LEU A 146 -6.25 15.99 -1.25
C LEU A 146 -5.14 16.86 -1.87
N TYR A 147 -5.45 18.13 -2.18
CA TYR A 147 -4.52 19.07 -2.81
C TYR A 147 -3.49 19.68 -1.86
N SER A 148 -3.66 19.50 -0.54
CA SER A 148 -2.71 19.94 0.48
C SER A 148 -1.83 18.81 1.01
N MET A 149 -2.06 17.56 0.57
CA MET A 149 -1.36 16.36 1.03
C MET A 149 -0.20 15.98 0.11
N ASN A 150 0.78 15.28 0.65
CA ASN A 150 1.79 14.59 -0.13
C ASN A 150 1.33 13.17 -0.45
N ILE A 151 1.34 12.82 -1.72
CA ILE A 151 0.94 11.50 -2.20
C ILE A 151 2.12 10.87 -2.94
N ASN A 152 2.50 9.67 -2.54
CA ASN A 152 3.57 8.93 -3.18
C ASN A 152 3.28 7.42 -3.22
N SER A 153 4.12 6.66 -3.91
CA SER A 153 4.17 5.22 -3.84
C SER A 153 5.62 4.76 -3.83
N THR A 154 6.06 4.16 -2.75
CA THR A 154 7.42 3.59 -2.66
C THR A 154 7.64 2.45 -3.66
N LYS A 155 6.57 1.81 -4.12
CA LYS A 155 6.62 0.75 -5.15
C LYS A 155 7.08 1.25 -6.52
N SER A 156 7.01 2.55 -6.78
CA SER A 156 7.59 3.14 -8.01
C SER A 156 9.09 2.89 -8.11
N MET A 157 9.78 2.73 -6.97
CA MET A 157 11.22 2.50 -6.90
C MET A 157 11.59 1.05 -6.60
N THR A 158 10.81 0.37 -5.77
CA THR A 158 11.14 -0.98 -5.27
C THR A 158 10.45 -2.11 -6.04
N GLY A 159 9.44 -1.79 -6.84
CA GLY A 159 8.50 -2.76 -7.39
C GLY A 159 7.54 -3.32 -6.32
N PRO A 160 6.40 -3.84 -6.70
CA PRO A 160 5.49 -4.54 -5.80
C PRO A 160 5.99 -5.93 -5.46
N VAL A 161 5.76 -6.34 -4.23
CA VAL A 161 6.03 -7.66 -3.70
C VAL A 161 4.73 -8.46 -3.71
N SER A 162 4.73 -9.70 -4.19
CA SER A 162 3.54 -10.44 -4.60
C SER A 162 2.46 -10.62 -3.52
N TYR A 163 2.83 -10.81 -2.27
CA TYR A 163 1.85 -11.00 -1.20
C TYR A 163 1.04 -9.74 -0.87
N THR A 164 1.47 -8.56 -1.30
CA THR A 164 0.73 -7.30 -1.11
C THR A 164 -0.48 -7.17 -2.03
N HIS A 165 -0.58 -7.99 -3.08
CA HIS A 165 -1.67 -7.95 -4.04
C HIS A 165 -2.87 -8.84 -3.67
N LEU A 166 -2.64 -9.90 -2.90
CA LEU A 166 -3.61 -10.96 -2.70
C LEU A 166 -4.33 -10.92 -1.35
N ARG A 167 -4.10 -9.90 -0.53
CA ARG A 167 -4.71 -9.82 0.81
C ARG A 167 -5.44 -8.50 1.06
N CYS A 168 -6.30 -8.53 2.06
CA CYS A 168 -7.04 -7.38 2.57
C CYS A 168 -6.19 -6.11 2.52
N ARG A 169 -6.75 -5.06 1.98
CA ARG A 169 -6.11 -3.74 2.04
C ARG A 169 -5.97 -3.36 3.51
N ARG A 170 -4.77 -3.03 3.90
CA ARG A 170 -4.44 -2.57 5.25
C ARG A 170 -3.90 -1.15 5.16
N TRP A 171 -4.48 -0.28 5.95
CA TRP A 171 -3.98 1.07 6.16
C TRP A 171 -3.59 1.25 7.61
N THR A 172 -2.49 1.94 7.85
CA THR A 172 -1.98 2.25 9.17
C THR A 172 -1.65 3.73 9.21
N LEU A 173 -2.16 4.44 10.20
CA LEU A 173 -1.80 5.82 10.48
C LEU A 173 -0.70 5.85 11.53
N CYS A 174 0.33 6.66 11.26
CA CYS A 174 1.44 6.93 12.17
C CYS A 174 1.57 8.44 12.37
N ARG A 175 1.99 8.84 13.56
CA ARG A 175 2.34 10.21 13.90
C ARG A 175 3.72 10.31 14.56
#